data_eeae0d779131059a4534170acb80da1a
#
_entry.id   eeae0d779131059a4534170acb80da1a
#
_cell.length_a   1.000
_cell.length_b   1.000
_cell.length_c   1.000
_cell.angle_alpha   90.00
_cell.angle_beta   90.00
_cell.angle_gamma   90.00
#
_symmetry.space_group_name_H-M   'P 1'
#
loop_
_entity.id
_entity.type
_entity.pdbx_description
1 polymer ?
#
loop_
_entity_poly.entity_id
_entity_poly.type
_entity_poly.pdbx_seq_one_letter_code
_entity_poly.pdbx_strand_id
1 'polypeptide(L)'
;MKVELLKEYGPHLPRPHADTLKKSKLSNLKELRTQAENHVFRVAFIFDEERKAVLLIGGDKKGKNEKRFYRNLIKQAEEIYKAYRK
;
A
#
# COMPACT_ATOMS: atom_id res chain seq x y z
N MET A 1 7.04 -4.26 -10.13
CA MET A 1 5.98 -3.68 -9.27
C MET A 1 4.71 -3.51 -10.11
N LYS A 2 3.55 -3.68 -9.50
CA LYS A 2 2.29 -3.72 -10.27
C LYS A 2 1.56 -2.38 -10.36
N VAL A 3 2.31 -1.33 -10.58
CA VAL A 3 1.76 0.03 -10.69
C VAL A 3 0.82 0.16 -11.90
N GLU A 4 1.14 -0.53 -12.99
CA GLU A 4 0.32 -0.49 -14.19
C GLU A 4 -1.08 -1.06 -13.97
N LEU A 5 -1.20 -2.07 -13.08
CA LEU A 5 -2.51 -2.62 -12.74
C LEU A 5 -3.36 -1.58 -12.01
N LEU A 6 -2.75 -0.74 -11.17
CA LEU A 6 -3.46 0.34 -10.50
C LEU A 6 -3.99 1.36 -11.50
N LYS A 7 -3.20 1.67 -12.51
CA LYS A 7 -3.62 2.61 -13.56
C LYS A 7 -4.78 2.07 -14.39
N GLU A 8 -4.76 0.75 -14.65
CA GLU A 8 -5.77 0.10 -15.48
C GLU A 8 -7.10 -0.11 -14.74
N TYR A 9 -7.03 -0.63 -13.51
CA TYR A 9 -8.22 -1.03 -12.75
C TYR A 9 -8.68 0.01 -11.74
N GLY A 10 -7.80 0.93 -11.36
CA GLY A 10 -8.13 1.96 -10.39
C GLY A 10 -8.54 1.38 -9.04
N PRO A 11 -9.55 1.99 -8.38
CA PRO A 11 -9.96 1.52 -7.06
C PRO A 11 -10.61 0.14 -7.04
N HIS A 12 -10.87 -0.43 -8.19
CA HIS A 12 -11.50 -1.74 -8.30
C HIS A 12 -10.50 -2.88 -8.53
N LEU A 13 -9.22 -2.63 -8.30
CA LEU A 13 -8.18 -3.66 -8.44
C LEU A 13 -8.49 -4.84 -7.50
N PRO A 14 -8.68 -6.06 -8.05
CA PRO A 14 -9.08 -7.20 -7.24
C PRO A 14 -7.95 -7.81 -6.44
N ARG A 15 -8.32 -8.55 -5.39
CA ARG A 15 -7.37 -9.43 -4.70
C ARG A 15 -6.88 -10.50 -5.66
N PRO A 16 -5.65 -11.02 -5.47
CA PRO A 16 -4.72 -10.77 -4.37
C PRO A 16 -3.78 -9.58 -4.59
N HIS A 17 -3.97 -8.83 -5.66
CA HIS A 17 -3.08 -7.72 -5.99
C HIS A 17 -3.19 -6.55 -5.02
N ALA A 18 -4.38 -6.30 -4.49
CA ALA A 18 -4.60 -5.21 -3.54
C ALA A 18 -5.56 -5.64 -2.43
N ASP A 19 -5.41 -5.04 -1.27
CA ASP A 19 -6.29 -5.26 -0.14
C ASP A 19 -6.29 -4.02 0.75
N THR A 20 -7.28 -3.90 1.62
CA THR A 20 -7.37 -2.78 2.56
C THR A 20 -6.51 -3.04 3.80
N LEU A 21 -5.77 -2.02 4.24
CA LEU A 21 -5.00 -2.07 5.48
C LEU A 21 -5.92 -1.64 6.63
N LYS A 22 -6.57 -2.62 7.25
CA LYS A 22 -7.65 -2.39 8.21
C LYS A 22 -7.22 -1.73 9.51
N LYS A 23 -5.95 -1.87 9.90
CA LYS A 23 -5.44 -1.32 11.16
C LYS A 23 -5.01 0.13 11.05
N SER A 24 -5.15 0.73 9.88
CA SER A 24 -4.80 2.13 9.69
C SER A 24 -5.91 3.04 10.17
N LYS A 25 -5.52 4.24 10.63
CA LYS A 25 -6.47 5.32 10.92
C LYS A 25 -7.08 5.89 9.64
N LEU A 26 -6.43 5.64 8.50
CA LEU A 26 -6.94 6.03 7.20
C LEU A 26 -7.84 4.92 6.68
N SER A 27 -9.13 5.19 6.56
CA SER A 27 -10.11 4.16 6.22
C SER A 27 -9.92 3.53 4.84
N ASN A 28 -9.27 4.24 3.94
CA ASN A 28 -9.05 3.78 2.56
C ASN A 28 -7.58 3.54 2.22
N LEU A 29 -6.74 3.35 3.22
CA LEU A 29 -5.36 2.94 2.99
C LEU A 29 -5.33 1.49 2.54
N LYS A 30 -4.63 1.23 1.45
CA LYS A 30 -4.56 -0.09 0.82
C LYS A 30 -3.13 -0.54 0.66
N GLU A 31 -2.95 -1.84 0.45
CA GLU A 31 -1.66 -2.40 0.10
C GLU A 31 -1.72 -3.02 -1.29
N LEU A 32 -0.66 -2.83 -2.05
CA LEU A 32 -0.42 -3.54 -3.29
C LEU A 32 0.57 -4.66 -2.99
N ARG A 33 0.21 -5.87 -3.39
CA ARG A 33 1.02 -7.07 -3.15
C ARG A 33 1.73 -7.48 -4.43
N THR A 34 3.04 -7.70 -4.33
CA THR A 34 3.79 -8.22 -5.45
C THR A 34 4.95 -9.06 -4.95
N GLN A 35 5.35 -10.02 -5.76
CA GLN A 35 6.48 -10.90 -5.46
C GLN A 35 7.41 -10.93 -6.66
N ALA A 36 8.70 -10.93 -6.40
CA ALA A 36 9.71 -11.08 -7.44
C ALA A 36 10.86 -11.88 -6.86
N GLU A 37 11.12 -13.04 -7.45
CA GLU A 37 12.18 -13.94 -6.98
C GLU A 37 12.06 -14.23 -5.49
N ASN A 38 13.02 -13.72 -4.71
CA ASN A 38 13.07 -13.96 -3.27
C ASN A 38 12.51 -12.81 -2.44
N HIS A 39 11.75 -11.90 -3.06
CA HIS A 39 11.23 -10.72 -2.38
C HIS A 39 9.72 -10.75 -2.30
N VAL A 40 9.19 -10.28 -1.17
CA VAL A 40 7.75 -10.21 -0.91
C VAL A 40 7.42 -8.74 -0.66
N PHE A 41 7.14 -7.99 -1.72
CA PHE A 41 6.94 -6.56 -1.62
C PHE A 41 5.50 -6.20 -1.26
N ARG A 42 5.39 -5.17 -0.45
CA ARG A 42 4.12 -4.54 -0.09
C ARG A 42 4.26 -3.04 -0.26
N VAL A 43 3.34 -2.43 -0.99
CA VAL A 43 3.35 -0.98 -1.21
C VAL A 43 2.05 -0.41 -0.67
N ALA A 44 2.15 0.51 0.29
CA ALA A 44 0.99 1.20 0.83
C ALA A 44 0.59 2.33 -0.12
N PHE A 45 -0.68 2.41 -0.44
CA PHE A 45 -1.19 3.43 -1.33
C PHE A 45 -2.62 3.83 -0.94
N ILE A 46 -3.05 4.97 -1.47
CA ILE A 46 -4.40 5.47 -1.23
C ILE A 46 -4.88 6.14 -2.52
N PHE A 47 -6.19 6.11 -2.76
CA PHE A 47 -6.75 6.88 -3.87
C PHE A 47 -7.19 8.24 -3.35
N ASP A 48 -6.79 9.30 -4.06
CA ASP A 48 -7.19 10.65 -3.71
C ASP A 48 -8.62 10.95 -4.20
N GLU A 49 -9.07 12.18 -4.02
CA GLU A 49 -10.41 12.61 -4.40
C GLU A 49 -10.63 12.53 -5.91
N GLU A 50 -9.57 12.62 -6.69
CA GLU A 50 -9.63 12.48 -8.15
C GLU A 50 -9.44 11.04 -8.61
N ARG A 51 -9.43 10.09 -7.67
CA ARG A 51 -9.23 8.66 -7.92
C ARG A 51 -7.85 8.32 -8.49
N LYS A 52 -6.87 9.16 -8.19
CA LYS A 52 -5.48 8.87 -8.55
C LYS A 52 -4.83 8.07 -7.43
N ALA A 53 -4.07 7.05 -7.79
CA ALA A 53 -3.33 6.26 -6.83
C ALA A 53 -2.12 7.05 -6.34
N VAL A 54 -2.04 7.27 -5.05
CA VAL A 54 -0.92 7.92 -4.40
C VAL A 54 -0.11 6.85 -3.68
N LEU A 55 1.05 6.51 -4.24
CA LEU A 55 1.93 5.51 -3.65
C LEU A 55 2.71 6.17 -2.52
N LEU A 56 2.58 5.64 -1.31
CA LEU A 56 3.13 6.28 -0.12
C LEU A 56 4.48 5.70 0.28
N ILE A 57 4.53 4.38 0.51
CA ILE A 57 5.77 3.73 0.93
C ILE A 57 5.69 2.25 0.61
N GLY A 58 6.84 1.67 0.31
CA GLY A 58 6.94 0.24 0.06
C GLY A 58 8.00 -0.41 0.90
N GLY A 59 7.92 -1.71 1.07
CA GLY A 59 8.91 -2.48 1.78
C GLY A 59 8.88 -3.94 1.41
N ASP A 60 9.95 -4.64 1.74
CA ASP A 60 10.09 -6.08 1.52
C ASP A 60 9.75 -6.79 2.83
N LYS A 61 8.69 -7.58 2.81
CA LYS A 61 8.21 -8.30 3.99
C LYS A 61 9.00 -9.59 4.27
N LYS A 62 9.75 -10.06 3.31
CA LYS A 62 10.45 -11.34 3.42
C LYS A 62 11.37 -11.39 4.65
N GLY A 63 11.24 -12.47 5.42
CA GLY A 63 12.09 -12.71 6.59
C GLY A 63 11.80 -11.81 7.77
N LYS A 64 10.74 -11.02 7.74
CA LYS A 64 10.41 -10.07 8.80
C LYS A 64 9.20 -10.52 9.60
N ASN A 65 9.14 -10.09 10.85
CA ASN A 65 7.96 -10.29 11.68
C ASN A 65 6.79 -9.52 11.04
N GLU A 66 5.74 -10.23 10.68
CA GLU A 66 4.63 -9.66 9.94
C GLU A 66 3.92 -8.53 10.69
N LYS A 67 3.65 -8.72 11.97
CA LYS A 67 3.01 -7.69 12.80
C LYS A 67 3.81 -6.40 12.83
N ARG A 68 5.11 -6.52 13.08
CA ARG A 68 6.00 -5.37 13.15
C ARG A 68 6.13 -4.70 11.79
N PHE A 69 6.24 -5.49 10.73
CA PHE A 69 6.35 -4.97 9.38
C PHE A 69 5.14 -4.09 9.04
N TYR A 70 3.93 -4.60 9.23
CA TYR A 70 2.72 -3.86 8.90
C TYR A 70 2.49 -2.65 9.81
N ARG A 71 2.82 -2.77 11.09
CA ARG A 71 2.72 -1.63 12.01
C ARG A 71 3.59 -0.47 11.54
N ASN A 72 4.82 -0.75 11.15
CA ASN A 72 5.74 0.27 10.66
C ASN A 72 5.31 0.82 9.31
N LEU A 73 4.88 -0.05 8.41
CA LEU A 73 4.41 0.36 7.09
C LEU A 73 3.23 1.32 7.20
N ILE A 74 2.25 0.96 8.01
CA ILE A 74 1.05 1.78 8.22
C ILE A 74 1.41 3.12 8.85
N LYS A 75 2.22 3.10 9.89
CA LYS A 75 2.65 4.33 10.57
C LYS A 75 3.34 5.30 9.62
N GLN A 76 4.27 4.78 8.84
CA GLN A 76 5.02 5.61 7.90
C GLN A 76 4.11 6.12 6.76
N ALA A 77 3.21 5.27 6.29
CA ALA A 77 2.25 5.67 5.25
C ALA A 77 1.34 6.80 5.74
N GLU A 78 0.85 6.68 6.98
CA GLU A 78 0.01 7.72 7.57
C GLU A 78 0.74 9.06 7.69
N GLU A 79 1.99 9.02 8.11
CA GLU A 79 2.80 10.23 8.24
C GLU A 79 3.06 10.88 6.88
N ILE A 80 3.38 10.07 5.88
CA ILE A 80 3.64 10.57 4.53
C ILE A 80 2.38 11.18 3.92
N TYR A 81 1.24 10.51 4.08
CA TYR A 81 -0.02 11.02 3.56
C TYR A 81 -0.42 12.34 4.24
N LYS A 82 -0.20 12.44 5.55
CA LYS A 82 -0.46 13.68 6.28
C LYS A 82 0.36 14.85 5.71
N ALA A 83 1.61 14.61 5.39
CA ALA A 83 2.47 15.63 4.78
C ALA A 83 2.02 15.95 3.35
N TYR A 84 1.61 14.95 2.59
CA TYR A 84 1.13 15.12 1.22
C TYR A 84 -0.11 16.00 1.14
N ARG A 85 -1.00 15.90 2.12
CA ARG A 85 -2.26 16.63 2.12
C ARG A 85 -2.14 18.11 2.48
N LYS A 86 -1.02 18.57 2.97
CA LYS A 86 -0.86 19.98 3.35
C LYS A 86 -0.85 20.93 2.17
#